data_e45e3ecf4708628c77124a92a564e16f
#
_entry.id   e45e3ecf4708628c77124a92a564e16f
#
_cell.length_a   1.000
_cell.length_b   1.000
_cell.length_c   1.000
_cell.angle_alpha   90.00
_cell.angle_beta   90.00
_cell.angle_gamma   90.00
#
_symmetry.space_group_name_H-M   'P 1'
#
loop_
_entity.id
_entity.type
_entity.pdbx_description
1 polymer ?
#
loop_
_entity_poly.entity_id
_entity_poly.type
_entity_poly.pdbx_seq_one_letter_code
_entity_poly.pdbx_strand_id
1 'polypeptide(L)'
;MFRILYDKDVCLAKAPEPAAEFYRVKRPEESRFLSVCNEFWWCLNNVAKGLWRKEIPYAQDMVNFHVRPQLIRLLSWKAGIDTDFTCSPGKSGKYLYRYLSQEEWSRLMKTYAGGSADEMWEAADAMCVLFHETALAVAEQLGFQYDKREAEASLHFFRHVRGLPEDAKEL
;
A
#
# COMPACT_ATOMS: atom_id res chain seq x y z
N MET A 1 -15.43 -2.87 20.41
CA MET A 1 -16.25 -2.51 21.60
C MET A 1 -16.15 -1.00 21.78
N PHE A 2 -17.25 -0.27 21.81
CA PHE A 2 -17.28 1.15 22.19
C PHE A 2 -17.86 1.27 23.61
N ARG A 3 -17.50 2.34 24.31
CA ARG A 3 -18.01 2.63 25.64
C ARG A 3 -18.63 4.03 25.61
N ILE A 4 -19.89 4.13 25.97
CA ILE A 4 -20.55 5.42 26.16
C ILE A 4 -20.01 6.03 27.47
N LEU A 5 -19.36 7.19 27.35
CA LEU A 5 -18.81 7.91 28.50
C LEU A 5 -19.85 8.89 29.13
N TYR A 6 -20.70 9.45 28.28
CA TYR A 6 -21.76 10.35 28.69
C TYR A 6 -22.87 10.40 27.63
N ASP A 7 -24.11 10.29 28.02
CA ASP A 7 -25.29 10.36 27.15
C ASP A 7 -26.40 11.21 27.88
N LYS A 8 -26.32 12.51 27.66
CA LYS A 8 -27.18 13.48 28.32
C LYS A 8 -28.69 13.24 28.06
N ASP A 9 -29.00 12.86 26.82
CA ASP A 9 -30.36 12.75 26.31
C ASP A 9 -30.83 11.29 26.16
N VAL A 10 -30.03 10.33 26.66
CA VAL A 10 -30.29 8.88 26.59
C VAL A 10 -30.56 8.40 25.14
N CYS A 11 -29.99 9.08 24.16
CA CYS A 11 -30.18 8.78 22.75
C CYS A 11 -29.36 7.55 22.30
N LEU A 12 -28.22 7.32 22.96
CA LEU A 12 -27.26 6.27 22.59
C LEU A 12 -27.61 4.90 23.18
N ALA A 13 -28.53 4.82 24.13
CA ALA A 13 -28.98 3.55 24.69
C ALA A 13 -29.61 2.61 23.66
N LYS A 14 -30.06 3.15 22.52
CA LYS A 14 -30.61 2.41 21.37
C LYS A 14 -29.62 2.28 20.19
N ALA A 15 -28.39 2.81 20.33
CA ALA A 15 -27.42 2.70 19.25
C ALA A 15 -27.00 1.23 19.06
N PRO A 16 -27.12 0.67 17.88
CA PRO A 16 -26.66 -0.69 17.63
C PRO A 16 -25.16 -0.77 17.93
N GLU A 17 -24.72 -1.85 18.57
CA GLU A 17 -23.29 -2.11 18.70
C GLU A 17 -22.66 -2.11 17.30
N PRO A 18 -21.49 -1.46 17.12
CA PRO A 18 -20.79 -1.50 15.85
C PRO A 18 -20.48 -2.98 15.55
N ALA A 19 -21.17 -3.54 14.58
CA ALA A 19 -20.90 -4.90 14.17
C ALA A 19 -19.45 -4.98 13.66
N ALA A 20 -18.66 -5.89 14.24
CA ALA A 20 -17.26 -6.09 13.87
C ALA A 20 -17.10 -6.32 12.36
N GLU A 21 -18.15 -6.80 11.71
CA GLU A 21 -18.25 -7.05 10.28
C GLU A 21 -18.02 -5.81 9.39
N PHE A 22 -18.39 -4.62 9.86
CA PHE A 22 -18.17 -3.38 9.10
C PHE A 22 -16.67 -3.04 8.90
N TYR A 23 -15.81 -3.59 9.74
CA TYR A 23 -14.37 -3.33 9.72
C TYR A 23 -13.58 -4.45 9.03
N ARG A 24 -14.26 -5.53 8.60
CA ARG A 24 -13.61 -6.61 7.86
C ARG A 24 -13.19 -6.16 6.47
N VAL A 25 -12.07 -6.71 6.01
CA VAL A 25 -11.65 -6.56 4.63
C VAL A 25 -12.71 -7.19 3.73
N LYS A 26 -13.12 -6.46 2.71
CA LYS A 26 -14.03 -6.98 1.69
C LYS A 26 -13.23 -7.58 0.55
N ARG A 27 -13.70 -8.71 0.02
CA ARG A 27 -13.15 -9.30 -1.19
C ARG A 27 -13.26 -8.26 -2.32
N PRO A 28 -12.16 -7.93 -3.01
CA PRO A 28 -12.21 -6.97 -4.11
C PRO A 28 -12.89 -7.57 -5.34
N GLU A 29 -13.43 -6.70 -6.18
CA GLU A 29 -13.70 -7.00 -7.58
C GLU A 29 -12.40 -6.83 -8.39
N GLU A 30 -12.30 -7.52 -9.54
CA GLU A 30 -11.11 -7.43 -10.40
C GLU A 30 -10.82 -5.99 -10.85
N SER A 31 -11.85 -5.23 -11.21
CA SER A 31 -11.73 -3.82 -11.60
C SER A 31 -11.07 -2.98 -10.51
N ARG A 32 -11.40 -3.27 -9.24
CA ARG A 32 -10.79 -2.57 -8.09
C ARG A 32 -9.34 -2.99 -7.88
N PHE A 33 -9.03 -4.27 -8.04
CA PHE A 33 -7.66 -4.77 -7.99
C PHE A 33 -6.79 -4.11 -9.08
N LEU A 34 -7.25 -4.09 -10.32
CA LEU A 34 -6.55 -3.44 -11.44
C LEU A 34 -6.34 -1.94 -11.20
N SER A 35 -7.36 -1.24 -10.69
CA SER A 35 -7.25 0.18 -10.32
C SER A 35 -6.16 0.42 -9.26
N VAL A 36 -6.02 -0.46 -8.28
CA VAL A 36 -4.98 -0.37 -7.23
C VAL A 36 -3.60 -0.62 -7.81
N CYS A 37 -3.46 -1.59 -8.70
CA CYS A 37 -2.18 -1.87 -9.37
C CYS A 37 -1.74 -0.72 -10.26
N ASN A 38 -2.65 -0.20 -11.10
CA ASN A 38 -2.36 0.94 -11.97
C ASN A 38 -1.97 2.18 -11.16
N GLU A 39 -2.72 2.54 -10.11
CA GLU A 39 -2.42 3.70 -9.26
C GLU A 39 -1.04 3.59 -8.59
N PHE A 40 -0.68 2.39 -8.13
CA PHE A 40 0.63 2.15 -7.53
C PHE A 40 1.76 2.43 -8.54
N TRP A 41 1.71 1.79 -9.71
CA TRP A 41 2.77 1.90 -10.72
C TRP A 41 2.82 3.28 -11.38
N TRP A 42 1.67 3.89 -11.61
CA TRP A 42 1.58 5.25 -12.15
C TRP A 42 2.21 6.28 -11.20
N CYS A 43 1.83 6.25 -9.93
CA CYS A 43 2.32 7.22 -8.95
C CYS A 43 3.80 7.00 -8.58
N LEU A 44 4.33 5.77 -8.74
CA LEU A 44 5.75 5.49 -8.55
C LEU A 44 6.65 6.34 -9.46
N ASN A 45 6.22 6.62 -10.68
CA ASN A 45 6.96 7.46 -11.62
C ASN A 45 7.12 8.89 -11.08
N ASN A 46 6.15 9.39 -10.34
CA ASN A 46 6.24 10.71 -9.71
C ASN A 46 7.18 10.69 -8.49
N VAL A 47 7.24 9.59 -7.77
CA VAL A 47 8.25 9.40 -6.70
C VAL A 47 9.66 9.46 -7.28
N ALA A 48 9.93 8.74 -8.38
CA ALA A 48 11.22 8.76 -9.06
C ALA A 48 11.64 10.18 -9.48
N LYS A 49 10.73 10.90 -10.14
CA LYS A 49 10.97 12.29 -10.58
C LYS A 49 11.24 13.24 -9.40
N GLY A 50 10.45 13.12 -8.34
CA GLY A 50 10.60 13.94 -7.14
C GLY A 50 11.94 13.68 -6.44
N LEU A 51 12.33 12.42 -6.29
CA LEU A 51 13.62 12.05 -5.69
C LEU A 51 14.80 12.53 -6.52
N TRP A 52 14.76 12.32 -7.84
CA TRP A 52 15.82 12.77 -8.74
C TRP A 52 16.01 14.28 -8.71
N ARG A 53 14.91 15.05 -8.62
CA ARG A 53 14.95 16.54 -8.49
C ARG A 53 15.27 17.02 -7.08
N LYS A 54 15.49 16.11 -6.14
CA LYS A 54 15.72 16.43 -4.71
C LYS A 54 14.52 17.13 -4.04
N GLU A 55 13.33 16.94 -4.59
CA GLU A 55 12.05 17.46 -4.08
C GLU A 55 11.52 16.53 -2.96
N ILE A 56 12.28 16.40 -1.88
CA ILE A 56 12.03 15.40 -0.83
C ILE A 56 10.61 15.50 -0.23
N PRO A 57 10.07 16.68 0.16
CA PRO A 57 8.71 16.76 0.68
C PRO A 57 7.65 16.25 -0.31
N TYR A 58 7.79 16.59 -1.60
CA TYR A 58 6.90 16.10 -2.64
C TYR A 58 6.99 14.58 -2.81
N ALA A 59 8.20 14.04 -2.85
CA ALA A 59 8.40 12.60 -2.97
C ALA A 59 7.80 11.84 -1.76
N GLN A 60 7.95 12.38 -0.54
CA GLN A 60 7.33 11.83 0.68
C GLN A 60 5.80 11.83 0.58
N ASP A 61 5.19 12.90 0.10
CA ASP A 61 3.73 12.98 -0.08
C ASP A 61 3.26 11.95 -1.11
N MET A 62 3.95 11.83 -2.25
CA MET A 62 3.63 10.81 -3.25
C MET A 62 3.72 9.39 -2.68
N VAL A 63 4.78 9.09 -1.92
CA VAL A 63 4.92 7.78 -1.26
C VAL A 63 3.79 7.54 -0.25
N ASN A 64 3.55 8.49 0.65
CA ASN A 64 2.71 8.25 1.82
C ASN A 64 1.20 8.35 1.52
N PHE A 65 0.79 9.20 0.56
CA PHE A 65 -0.62 9.42 0.26
C PHE A 65 -1.11 8.69 -1.00
N HIS A 66 -0.22 8.32 -1.93
CA HIS A 66 -0.60 7.69 -3.19
C HIS A 66 -0.10 6.25 -3.31
N VAL A 67 1.20 6.01 -3.17
CA VAL A 67 1.80 4.69 -3.41
C VAL A 67 1.56 3.72 -2.25
N ARG A 68 1.95 4.10 -1.03
CA ARG A 68 1.82 3.26 0.17
C ARG A 68 0.38 2.81 0.47
N PRO A 69 -0.67 3.66 0.32
CA PRO A 69 -2.04 3.21 0.53
C PRO A 69 -2.45 2.04 -0.36
N GLN A 70 -1.90 1.95 -1.58
CA GLN A 70 -2.18 0.82 -2.47
C GLN A 70 -1.50 -0.46 -1.98
N LEU A 71 -0.24 -0.38 -1.52
CA LEU A 71 0.43 -1.52 -0.90
C LEU A 71 -0.32 -2.03 0.35
N ILE A 72 -0.71 -1.12 1.25
CA ILE A 72 -1.47 -1.49 2.46
C ILE A 72 -2.79 -2.15 2.10
N ARG A 73 -3.47 -1.67 1.06
CA ARG A 73 -4.72 -2.27 0.57
C ARG A 73 -4.49 -3.66 0.01
N LEU A 74 -3.45 -3.83 -0.78
CA LEU A 74 -3.09 -5.12 -1.38
C LEU A 74 -2.72 -6.16 -0.30
N LEU A 75 -1.90 -5.78 0.67
CA LEU A 75 -1.58 -6.63 1.83
C LEU A 75 -2.82 -6.96 2.68
N SER A 76 -3.76 -6.01 2.77
CA SER A 76 -5.03 -6.27 3.45
C SER A 76 -5.87 -7.30 2.71
N TRP A 77 -5.89 -7.29 1.38
CA TRP A 77 -6.56 -8.32 0.59
C TRP A 77 -5.89 -9.68 0.73
N LYS A 78 -4.56 -9.72 0.73
CA LYS A 78 -3.81 -10.95 1.02
C LYS A 78 -4.21 -11.52 2.38
N ALA A 79 -4.18 -10.70 3.43
CA ALA A 79 -4.63 -11.10 4.76
C ALA A 79 -6.12 -11.53 4.76
N GLY A 80 -6.95 -10.89 3.94
CA GLY A 80 -8.33 -11.27 3.71
C GLY A 80 -8.45 -12.68 3.13
N ILE A 81 -7.68 -12.99 2.10
CA ILE A 81 -7.64 -14.33 1.48
C ILE A 81 -7.22 -15.38 2.52
N ASP A 82 -6.14 -15.14 3.25
CA ASP A 82 -5.58 -16.05 4.25
C ASP A 82 -6.56 -16.32 5.42
N THR A 83 -7.56 -15.45 5.62
CA THR A 83 -8.54 -15.51 6.73
C THR A 83 -9.98 -15.66 6.26
N ASP A 84 -10.22 -16.02 5.00
CA ASP A 84 -11.56 -16.05 4.40
C ASP A 84 -12.36 -14.74 4.65
N PHE A 85 -11.67 -13.60 4.47
CA PHE A 85 -12.20 -12.24 4.63
C PHE A 85 -12.85 -11.94 6.00
N THR A 86 -12.42 -12.63 7.04
CA THR A 86 -12.89 -12.38 8.43
C THR A 86 -11.98 -11.40 9.18
N CYS A 87 -10.80 -11.06 8.65
CA CYS A 87 -9.83 -10.17 9.30
C CYS A 87 -10.19 -8.69 9.21
N SER A 88 -9.60 -7.91 10.12
CA SER A 88 -9.67 -6.45 10.13
C SER A 88 -8.28 -5.86 10.37
N PRO A 89 -7.55 -5.52 9.31
CA PRO A 89 -6.23 -4.88 9.42
C PRO A 89 -6.25 -3.50 10.07
N GLY A 90 -7.41 -2.92 10.24
CA GLY A 90 -7.61 -1.60 10.83
C GLY A 90 -7.23 -0.45 9.90
N LYS A 91 -7.51 0.78 10.34
CA LYS A 91 -7.18 1.98 9.57
C LYS A 91 -5.68 2.02 9.28
N SER A 92 -5.32 2.25 8.00
CA SER A 92 -3.93 2.31 7.52
C SER A 92 -3.11 1.05 7.80
N GLY A 93 -3.76 -0.11 7.95
CA GLY A 93 -3.08 -1.38 8.16
C GLY A 93 -2.45 -1.56 9.56
N LYS A 94 -2.87 -0.77 10.56
CA LYS A 94 -2.25 -0.78 11.91
C LYS A 94 -2.22 -2.14 12.62
N TYR A 95 -3.03 -3.10 12.15
CA TYR A 95 -3.09 -4.46 12.68
C TYR A 95 -2.60 -5.51 11.69
N LEU A 96 -2.00 -5.13 10.54
CA LEU A 96 -1.45 -6.08 9.56
C LEU A 96 -0.42 -7.04 10.18
N TYR A 97 0.35 -6.58 11.18
CA TYR A 97 1.31 -7.42 11.89
C TYR A 97 0.71 -8.69 12.52
N ARG A 98 -0.62 -8.76 12.66
CA ARG A 98 -1.32 -9.94 13.21
C ARG A 98 -1.60 -11.00 12.16
N TYR A 99 -1.54 -10.63 10.88
CA TYR A 99 -1.96 -11.44 9.74
C TYR A 99 -0.83 -11.73 8.76
N LEU A 100 0.22 -10.93 8.80
CA LEU A 100 1.42 -11.15 7.99
C LEU A 100 2.40 -12.04 8.75
N SER A 101 3.17 -12.83 8.01
CA SER A 101 4.33 -13.54 8.58
C SER A 101 5.35 -12.52 9.11
N GLN A 102 6.27 -12.98 9.97
CA GLN A 102 7.35 -12.12 10.47
C GLN A 102 8.22 -11.58 9.33
N GLU A 103 8.44 -12.37 8.29
CA GLU A 103 9.19 -11.96 7.10
C GLU A 103 8.44 -10.87 6.34
N GLU A 104 7.18 -11.07 6.01
CA GLU A 104 6.35 -10.07 5.30
C GLU A 104 6.23 -8.77 6.08
N TRP A 105 6.06 -8.86 7.41
CA TRP A 105 6.05 -7.69 8.27
C TRP A 105 7.39 -6.96 8.24
N SER A 106 8.51 -7.68 8.32
CA SER A 106 9.85 -7.08 8.20
C SER A 106 10.04 -6.40 6.85
N ARG A 107 9.58 -7.01 5.76
CA ARG A 107 9.63 -6.41 4.41
C ARG A 107 8.78 -5.15 4.32
N LEU A 108 7.58 -5.15 4.90
CA LEU A 108 6.75 -3.95 4.98
C LEU A 108 7.46 -2.83 5.76
N MET A 109 8.12 -3.15 6.88
CA MET A 109 8.87 -2.14 7.66
C MET A 109 10.04 -1.53 6.88
N LYS A 110 10.70 -2.28 6.00
CA LYS A 110 11.75 -1.77 5.10
C LYS A 110 11.25 -0.76 4.07
N THR A 111 9.93 -0.68 3.84
CA THR A 111 9.37 0.34 2.94
C THR A 111 9.23 1.73 3.58
N TYR A 112 9.52 1.86 4.87
CA TYR A 112 9.51 3.14 5.58
C TYR A 112 10.92 3.72 5.61
N ALA A 113 11.07 4.93 5.08
CA ALA A 113 12.35 5.64 4.99
C ALA A 113 12.39 6.83 5.93
N GLY A 114 13.61 7.26 6.27
CA GLY A 114 13.87 8.57 6.85
C GLY A 114 13.74 9.71 5.85
N GLY A 115 14.42 10.82 6.12
CA GLY A 115 14.35 12.04 5.30
C GLY A 115 15.44 12.16 4.23
N SER A 116 16.34 11.18 4.08
CA SER A 116 17.34 11.22 3.01
C SER A 116 16.82 10.65 1.69
N ALA A 117 17.30 11.19 0.57
CA ALA A 117 16.94 10.69 -0.75
C ALA A 117 17.34 9.22 -0.93
N ASP A 118 18.53 8.82 -0.45
CA ASP A 118 19.04 7.46 -0.57
C ASP A 118 18.15 6.45 0.17
N GLU A 119 17.78 6.75 1.42
CA GLU A 119 16.85 5.91 2.19
C GLU A 119 15.49 5.80 1.49
N MET A 120 15.02 6.89 0.89
CA MET A 120 13.74 6.87 0.15
C MET A 120 13.81 6.04 -1.13
N TRP A 121 14.93 6.10 -1.88
CA TRP A 121 15.13 5.24 -3.04
C TRP A 121 15.12 3.76 -2.67
N GLU A 122 15.85 3.38 -1.59
CA GLU A 122 15.88 2.00 -1.10
C GLU A 122 14.50 1.52 -0.63
N ALA A 123 13.82 2.35 0.15
CA ALA A 123 12.49 2.01 0.67
C ALA A 123 11.43 1.90 -0.44
N ALA A 124 11.50 2.76 -1.46
CA ALA A 124 10.60 2.69 -2.60
C ALA A 124 10.89 1.45 -3.49
N ASP A 125 12.15 1.09 -3.71
CA ASP A 125 12.50 -0.16 -4.41
C ASP A 125 12.00 -1.39 -3.64
N ALA A 126 12.22 -1.44 -2.33
CA ALA A 126 11.70 -2.51 -1.47
C ALA A 126 10.15 -2.58 -1.51
N MET A 127 9.49 -1.43 -1.60
CA MET A 127 8.04 -1.33 -1.75
C MET A 127 7.56 -1.92 -3.07
N CYS A 128 8.27 -1.65 -4.18
CA CYS A 128 7.96 -2.19 -5.51
C CYS A 128 8.04 -3.71 -5.53
N VAL A 129 9.11 -4.28 -4.97
CA VAL A 129 9.29 -5.73 -4.90
C VAL A 129 8.16 -6.37 -4.09
N LEU A 130 7.89 -5.84 -2.90
CA LEU A 130 6.81 -6.36 -2.04
C LEU A 130 5.44 -6.24 -2.70
N PHE A 131 5.16 -5.11 -3.36
CA PHE A 131 3.90 -4.90 -4.08
C PHE A 131 3.72 -5.90 -5.21
N HIS A 132 4.74 -6.04 -6.08
CA HIS A 132 4.70 -6.93 -7.24
C HIS A 132 4.41 -8.38 -6.84
N GLU A 133 5.18 -8.92 -5.89
CA GLU A 133 5.00 -10.29 -5.41
C GLU A 133 3.62 -10.50 -4.76
N THR A 134 3.16 -9.53 -3.95
CA THR A 134 1.83 -9.59 -3.33
C THR A 134 0.72 -9.52 -4.38
N ALA A 135 0.89 -8.68 -5.42
CA ALA A 135 -0.09 -8.57 -6.51
C ALA A 135 -0.21 -9.87 -7.30
N LEU A 136 0.91 -10.53 -7.59
CA LEU A 136 0.92 -11.85 -8.22
C LEU A 136 0.16 -12.87 -7.37
N ALA A 137 0.45 -12.96 -6.08
CA ALA A 137 -0.21 -13.90 -5.17
C ALA A 137 -1.72 -13.64 -5.05
N VAL A 138 -2.13 -12.38 -4.90
CA VAL A 138 -3.54 -11.99 -4.82
C VAL A 138 -4.26 -12.29 -6.13
N ALA A 139 -3.65 -11.96 -7.28
CA ALA A 139 -4.23 -12.24 -8.60
C ALA A 139 -4.44 -13.73 -8.83
N GLU A 140 -3.45 -14.57 -8.50
CA GLU A 140 -3.53 -16.03 -8.61
C GLU A 140 -4.66 -16.60 -7.75
N GLN A 141 -4.73 -16.20 -6.47
CA GLN A 141 -5.73 -16.69 -5.52
C GLN A 141 -7.18 -16.27 -5.86
N LEU A 142 -7.35 -15.09 -6.46
CA LEU A 142 -8.66 -14.57 -6.81
C LEU A 142 -9.07 -14.85 -8.26
N GLY A 143 -8.16 -15.36 -9.09
CA GLY A 143 -8.37 -15.60 -10.52
C GLY A 143 -8.39 -14.31 -11.35
N PHE A 144 -7.67 -13.28 -10.93
CA PHE A 144 -7.61 -11.98 -11.59
C PHE A 144 -6.44 -11.88 -12.57
N GLN A 145 -6.56 -10.96 -13.52
CA GLN A 145 -5.44 -10.60 -14.38
C GLN A 145 -4.53 -9.59 -13.66
N TYR A 146 -3.22 -9.72 -13.89
CA TYR A 146 -2.23 -8.74 -13.41
C TYR A 146 -1.27 -8.41 -14.56
N ASP A 147 -1.17 -7.12 -14.90
CA ASP A 147 -0.27 -6.69 -15.98
C ASP A 147 1.18 -6.60 -15.48
N LYS A 148 1.93 -7.68 -15.73
CA LYS A 148 3.36 -7.75 -15.41
C LYS A 148 4.20 -6.77 -16.23
N ARG A 149 3.77 -6.43 -17.46
CA ARG A 149 4.52 -5.51 -18.34
C ARG A 149 4.48 -4.10 -17.81
N GLU A 150 3.31 -3.65 -17.29
CA GLU A 150 3.20 -2.36 -16.62
C GLU A 150 4.13 -2.29 -15.40
N ALA A 151 4.14 -3.33 -14.57
CA ALA A 151 4.99 -3.42 -13.40
C ALA A 151 6.48 -3.39 -13.76
N GLU A 152 6.90 -4.18 -14.73
CA GLU A 152 8.30 -4.25 -15.21
C GLU A 152 8.74 -2.91 -15.82
N ALA A 153 7.90 -2.29 -16.65
CA ALA A 153 8.19 -0.99 -17.27
C ALA A 153 8.34 0.12 -16.24
N SER A 154 7.41 0.20 -15.26
CA SER A 154 7.46 1.21 -14.21
C SER A 154 8.65 1.02 -13.28
N LEU A 155 8.98 -0.22 -12.91
CA LEU A 155 10.16 -0.52 -12.09
C LEU A 155 11.46 -0.23 -12.84
N HIS A 156 11.50 -0.56 -14.13
CA HIS A 156 12.65 -0.21 -14.98
C HIS A 156 12.84 1.31 -15.05
N PHE A 157 11.77 2.06 -15.29
CA PHE A 157 11.82 3.52 -15.31
C PHE A 157 12.30 4.08 -13.96
N PHE A 158 11.74 3.60 -12.85
CA PHE A 158 12.13 4.02 -11.50
C PHE A 158 13.65 3.84 -11.25
N ARG A 159 14.18 2.66 -11.59
CA ARG A 159 15.60 2.35 -11.43
C ARG A 159 16.49 3.10 -12.44
N HIS A 160 16.01 3.32 -13.67
CA HIS A 160 16.69 4.13 -14.66
C HIS A 160 16.86 5.58 -14.16
N VAL A 161 15.79 6.21 -13.69
CA VAL A 161 15.82 7.58 -13.18
C VAL A 161 16.77 7.71 -11.99
N ARG A 162 16.83 6.71 -11.10
CA ARG A 162 17.81 6.66 -10.00
C ARG A 162 19.26 6.70 -10.48
N GLY A 163 19.56 6.09 -11.61
CA GLY A 163 20.89 6.01 -12.18
C GLY A 163 21.29 7.21 -13.05
N LEU A 164 20.38 8.14 -13.31
CA LEU A 164 20.68 9.30 -14.15
C LEU A 164 21.62 10.29 -13.46
N PRO A 165 22.56 10.90 -14.20
CA PRO A 165 23.38 11.98 -13.67
C PRO A 165 22.53 13.22 -13.34
N GLU A 166 22.99 14.05 -12.39
CA GLU A 166 22.25 15.24 -11.92
C GLU A 166 21.98 16.28 -13.01
N ASP A 167 22.77 16.29 -14.07
CA ASP A 167 22.68 17.21 -15.20
C ASP A 167 21.93 16.62 -16.42
N ALA A 168 21.28 15.45 -16.26
CA ALA A 168 20.50 14.86 -17.34
C ALA A 168 19.39 15.84 -17.80
N LYS A 169 19.26 15.99 -19.12
CA LYS A 169 18.28 16.92 -19.71
C LYS A 169 16.91 16.29 -19.93
N GLU A 170 16.86 14.94 -19.94
CA GLU A 170 15.65 14.15 -20.16
C GLU A 170 15.58 13.02 -19.13
N LEU A 171 14.36 12.63 -18.73
CA LEU A 171 14.07 11.54 -17.81
C LEU A 171 13.58 10.30 -18.58
#